data_3ab3854928c4d0b842b17a893900bf5c
#
_entry.id   3ab3854928c4d0b842b17a893900bf5c
#
_cell.length_a   1.000
_cell.length_b   1.000
_cell.length_c   1.000
_cell.angle_alpha   90.00
_cell.angle_beta   90.00
_cell.angle_gamma   90.00
#
_symmetry.space_group_name_H-M   'P 1'
#
loop_
_entity.id
_entity.type
_entity.pdbx_description
1 polymer ?
#
loop_
_entity_poly.entity_id
_entity_poly.type
_entity_poly.pdbx_seq_one_letter_code
_entity_poly.pdbx_strand_id
1 'polypeptide(L)'
;MSDEKEIKNLNNLTKVDFKNKQVEFKDEFISRAEVHSILSANFGRISDQWFKFSTTWNYNAYQTFMDMDKYLILIYLVQKSFRHYADILIIHSEEQFYTKEEFEIEKINLIEISEDLSIAKETVRRKINELNEDQIIMRKGKKIVLKPLTFVHQRPKHSVKTLSIFLNTCSKYLATQDWFGQPVEAKKIEEFIRKNFTLVWRFFFRFKIPFLIRQRKFHGDLETFIVNGTIFANNIVRLKEKYKDNPITKKTYSDDLGEENFLEWAKFIILSK
;
A
#
# COMPACT_ATOMS: atom_id res chain seq x y z
N MET A 1 -23.10 -35.12 16.67
CA MET A 1 -21.89 -35.73 17.28
C MET A 1 -20.58 -35.33 16.60
N SER A 2 -20.56 -34.71 15.40
CA SER A 2 -19.35 -34.18 14.75
C SER A 2 -18.96 -32.79 15.26
N ASP A 3 -19.92 -31.94 15.50
CA ASP A 3 -19.69 -30.52 15.83
C ASP A 3 -19.11 -30.28 17.23
N GLU A 4 -19.44 -31.17 18.21
CA GLU A 4 -18.86 -31.07 19.54
C GLU A 4 -17.37 -31.46 19.62
N LYS A 5 -16.90 -32.33 18.71
CA LYS A 5 -15.47 -32.65 18.59
C LYS A 5 -14.63 -31.54 17.94
N GLU A 6 -15.21 -30.82 16.98
CA GLU A 6 -14.53 -29.66 16.36
C GLU A 6 -14.44 -28.50 17.34
N ILE A 7 -15.49 -28.21 18.10
CA ILE A 7 -15.46 -27.14 19.14
C ILE A 7 -14.48 -27.49 20.27
N LYS A 8 -14.34 -28.75 20.65
CA LYS A 8 -13.31 -29.18 21.62
C LYS A 8 -11.90 -29.08 21.07
N ASN A 9 -11.67 -29.27 19.76
CA ASN A 9 -10.38 -29.06 19.13
C ASN A 9 -10.01 -27.57 19.01
N LEU A 10 -10.96 -26.68 18.72
CA LEU A 10 -10.72 -25.24 18.76
C LEU A 10 -10.39 -24.75 20.18
N ASN A 11 -11.06 -25.25 21.20
CA ASN A 11 -10.76 -24.92 22.60
C ASN A 11 -9.42 -25.48 23.09
N ASN A 12 -8.91 -26.56 22.48
CA ASN A 12 -7.58 -27.07 22.75
C ASN A 12 -6.46 -26.29 22.01
N LEU A 13 -6.78 -25.66 20.89
CA LEU A 13 -5.85 -24.73 20.20
C LEU A 13 -5.71 -23.38 20.93
N THR A 14 -6.74 -22.97 21.71
CA THR A 14 -6.64 -21.79 22.59
C THR A 14 -6.00 -22.11 23.94
N LYS A 15 -5.81 -23.40 24.29
CA LYS A 15 -4.98 -23.88 25.40
C LYS A 15 -3.60 -24.31 24.90
N VAL A 16 -2.97 -23.55 24.01
CA VAL A 16 -1.51 -23.56 23.89
C VAL A 16 -1.02 -23.13 25.25
N ASP A 17 -0.31 -24.04 25.89
CA ASP A 17 0.19 -23.94 27.24
C ASP A 17 1.18 -22.79 27.36
N PHE A 18 0.68 -21.56 27.49
CA PHE A 18 1.46 -20.36 27.76
C PHE A 18 2.16 -20.42 29.13
N LYS A 19 1.91 -21.45 29.94
CA LYS A 19 2.48 -21.61 31.28
C LYS A 19 3.89 -22.15 31.29
N ASN A 20 4.41 -22.76 30.23
CA ASN A 20 5.72 -23.41 30.22
C ASN A 20 6.72 -22.96 29.16
N LYS A 21 6.35 -22.02 28.29
CA LYS A 21 7.29 -21.15 27.64
C LYS A 21 7.04 -19.76 28.18
N GLN A 22 7.85 -19.34 29.13
CA GLN A 22 8.17 -17.92 29.29
C GLN A 22 8.77 -17.50 27.95
N VAL A 23 7.89 -17.15 27.00
CA VAL A 23 8.25 -16.19 25.98
C VAL A 23 8.39 -14.93 26.82
N GLU A 24 9.62 -14.60 27.21
CA GLU A 24 9.98 -13.26 27.60
C GLU A 24 9.58 -12.39 26.39
N PHE A 25 8.36 -11.93 26.38
CA PHE A 25 8.03 -10.72 25.66
C PHE A 25 8.92 -9.67 26.35
N LYS A 26 10.09 -9.41 25.79
CA LYS A 26 10.73 -8.14 26.06
C LYS A 26 9.65 -7.12 25.75
N ASP A 27 9.20 -6.39 26.77
CA ASP A 27 8.20 -5.32 26.69
C ASP A 27 8.70 -4.11 25.85
N GLU A 28 9.65 -4.34 24.98
CA GLU A 28 10.15 -3.38 24.01
C GLU A 28 9.22 -3.37 22.81
N PHE A 29 8.11 -2.66 22.96
CA PHE A 29 7.30 -2.28 21.82
C PHE A 29 8.17 -1.48 20.85
N ILE A 30 8.34 -2.01 19.63
CA ILE A 30 8.96 -1.26 18.52
C ILE A 30 8.18 0.05 18.37
N SER A 31 8.76 1.14 18.85
CA SER A 31 8.08 2.42 18.77
C SER A 31 8.07 2.90 17.32
N ARG A 32 6.97 3.48 16.91
CA ARG A 32 6.85 4.10 15.58
C ARG A 32 7.94 5.18 15.39
N ALA A 33 8.33 5.88 16.45
CA ALA A 33 9.35 6.91 16.43
C ALA A 33 10.74 6.34 16.16
N GLU A 34 11.09 5.20 16.72
CA GLU A 34 12.38 4.53 16.48
C GLU A 34 12.48 4.02 15.06
N VAL A 35 11.44 3.33 14.55
CA VAL A 35 11.40 2.89 13.15
C VAL A 35 11.54 4.09 12.20
N HIS A 36 10.82 5.19 12.47
CA HIS A 36 10.93 6.40 11.67
C HIS A 36 12.33 7.00 11.73
N SER A 37 12.97 7.06 12.92
CA SER A 37 14.33 7.57 13.08
C SER A 37 15.34 6.76 12.26
N ILE A 38 15.30 5.43 12.36
CA ILE A 38 16.22 4.53 11.65
C ILE A 38 16.05 4.66 10.14
N LEU A 39 14.81 4.63 9.65
CA LEU A 39 14.53 4.74 8.21
C LEU A 39 14.86 6.14 7.68
N SER A 40 14.63 7.20 8.46
CA SER A 40 15.00 8.57 8.07
C SER A 40 16.51 8.76 8.01
N ALA A 41 17.27 8.21 8.95
CA ALA A 41 18.73 8.26 8.94
C ALA A 41 19.33 7.50 7.72
N ASN A 42 18.62 6.50 7.20
CA ASN A 42 19.03 5.71 6.05
C ASN A 42 18.26 6.06 4.77
N PHE A 43 17.54 7.19 4.74
CA PHE A 43 16.67 7.57 3.63
C PHE A 43 17.38 7.55 2.27
N GLY A 44 18.59 8.10 2.18
CA GLY A 44 19.37 8.10 0.94
C GLY A 44 19.66 6.71 0.37
N ARG A 45 19.67 5.67 1.22
CA ARG A 45 19.96 4.28 0.82
C ARG A 45 18.72 3.47 0.44
N ILE A 46 17.53 3.87 0.96
CA ILE A 46 16.27 3.16 0.74
C ILE A 46 15.32 3.88 -0.23
N SER A 47 15.53 5.18 -0.46
CA SER A 47 14.60 6.05 -1.20
C SER A 47 14.40 5.63 -2.65
N ASP A 48 15.44 5.21 -3.37
CA ASP A 48 15.33 4.78 -4.77
C ASP A 48 14.39 3.58 -4.94
N GLN A 49 14.45 2.62 -4.03
CA GLN A 49 13.58 1.46 -4.07
C GLN A 49 12.14 1.83 -3.73
N TRP A 50 11.94 2.74 -2.78
CA TRP A 50 10.62 3.28 -2.47
C TRP A 50 10.05 4.03 -3.67
N PHE A 51 10.83 4.94 -4.29
CA PHE A 51 10.37 5.68 -5.45
C PHE A 51 10.10 4.78 -6.64
N LYS A 52 10.99 3.82 -6.92
CA LYS A 52 10.78 2.82 -7.98
C LYS A 52 9.50 2.02 -7.75
N PHE A 53 9.26 1.55 -6.53
CA PHE A 53 8.02 0.85 -6.19
C PHE A 53 6.80 1.78 -6.36
N SER A 54 6.83 2.96 -5.75
CA SER A 54 5.69 3.87 -5.71
C SER A 54 5.32 4.43 -7.09
N THR A 55 6.32 4.83 -7.90
CA THR A 55 6.08 5.34 -9.26
C THR A 55 5.58 4.24 -10.18
N THR A 56 6.20 3.05 -10.15
CA THR A 56 5.73 1.90 -10.95
C THR A 56 4.31 1.51 -10.58
N TRP A 57 3.97 1.49 -9.29
CA TRP A 57 2.62 1.23 -8.83
C TRP A 57 1.62 2.25 -9.37
N ASN A 58 1.90 3.54 -9.20
CA ASN A 58 1.00 4.61 -9.64
C ASN A 58 0.85 4.64 -11.16
N TYR A 59 1.95 4.45 -11.89
CA TYR A 59 1.93 4.37 -13.35
C TYR A 59 1.08 3.19 -13.85
N ASN A 60 1.27 2.00 -13.28
CA ASN A 60 0.47 0.83 -13.65
C ASN A 60 -1.02 1.03 -13.31
N ALA A 61 -1.33 1.67 -12.19
CA ALA A 61 -2.70 2.02 -11.84
C ALA A 61 -3.31 2.98 -12.88
N TYR A 62 -2.57 4.01 -13.27
CA TYR A 62 -3.02 4.94 -14.30
C TYR A 62 -3.20 4.24 -15.66
N GLN A 63 -2.24 3.45 -16.11
CA GLN A 63 -2.34 2.69 -17.38
C GLN A 63 -3.54 1.74 -17.40
N THR A 64 -3.91 1.21 -16.24
CA THR A 64 -5.04 0.28 -16.12
C THR A 64 -6.38 0.99 -16.14
N PHE A 65 -6.52 2.09 -15.41
CA PHE A 65 -7.80 2.74 -15.17
C PHE A 65 -7.99 4.01 -16.00
N MET A 66 -6.91 4.60 -16.52
CA MET A 66 -6.86 5.89 -17.23
C MET A 66 -7.53 7.04 -16.46
N ASP A 67 -7.74 6.84 -15.16
CA ASP A 67 -8.44 7.73 -14.24
C ASP A 67 -8.07 7.40 -12.80
N MET A 68 -7.39 8.31 -12.14
CA MET A 68 -6.88 8.07 -10.80
C MET A 68 -7.93 8.29 -9.69
N ASP A 69 -8.97 9.07 -9.93
CA ASP A 69 -10.11 9.15 -9.01
C ASP A 69 -10.91 7.83 -9.02
N LYS A 70 -11.09 7.21 -10.21
CA LYS A 70 -11.70 5.88 -10.36
C LYS A 70 -10.87 4.82 -9.62
N TYR A 71 -9.55 4.84 -9.79
CA TYR A 71 -8.64 3.97 -9.06
C TYR A 71 -8.70 4.18 -7.55
N LEU A 72 -8.70 5.43 -7.07
CA LEU A 72 -8.78 5.75 -5.64
C LEU A 72 -10.09 5.22 -5.02
N ILE A 73 -11.22 5.38 -5.71
CA ILE A 73 -12.50 4.83 -5.29
C ILE A 73 -12.45 3.29 -5.23
N LEU A 74 -11.85 2.64 -6.24
CA LEU A 74 -11.72 1.18 -6.25
C LEU A 74 -10.90 0.66 -5.06
N ILE A 75 -9.70 1.22 -4.80
CA ILE A 75 -8.88 0.74 -3.68
C ILE A 75 -9.52 1.03 -2.32
N TYR A 76 -10.34 2.06 -2.22
CA TYR A 76 -11.14 2.33 -1.03
C TYR A 76 -12.21 1.24 -0.82
N LEU A 77 -12.93 0.84 -1.87
CA LEU A 77 -13.89 -0.26 -1.81
C LEU A 77 -13.21 -1.59 -1.46
N VAL A 78 -12.04 -1.85 -2.06
CA VAL A 78 -11.23 -3.05 -1.74
C VAL A 78 -10.80 -3.01 -0.27
N GLN A 79 -10.37 -1.88 0.26
CA GLN A 79 -10.01 -1.74 1.67
C GLN A 79 -11.20 -1.99 2.60
N LYS A 80 -12.39 -1.49 2.27
CA LYS A 80 -13.63 -1.76 3.04
C LYS A 80 -13.98 -3.25 3.04
N SER A 81 -13.81 -3.93 1.90
CA SER A 81 -13.99 -5.38 1.80
C SER A 81 -12.97 -6.12 2.68
N PHE A 82 -11.70 -5.78 2.59
CA PHE A 82 -10.66 -6.42 3.40
C PHE A 82 -10.84 -6.18 4.90
N ARG A 83 -11.38 -5.02 5.28
CA ARG A 83 -11.77 -4.74 6.66
C ARG A 83 -12.88 -5.67 7.12
N HIS A 84 -13.95 -5.79 6.32
CA HIS A 84 -15.07 -6.68 6.62
C HIS A 84 -14.61 -8.12 6.91
N TYR A 85 -13.78 -8.69 6.04
CA TYR A 85 -13.24 -10.04 6.24
C TYR A 85 -12.29 -10.15 7.43
N ALA A 86 -11.49 -9.12 7.69
CA ALA A 86 -10.60 -9.13 8.86
C ALA A 86 -11.36 -9.04 10.19
N ASP A 87 -12.49 -8.33 10.22
CA ASP A 87 -13.31 -8.19 11.41
C ASP A 87 -13.99 -9.54 11.80
N ILE A 88 -14.12 -10.46 10.83
CA ILE A 88 -14.56 -11.86 11.05
C ILE A 88 -13.38 -12.86 11.01
N LEU A 89 -12.14 -12.37 11.17
CA LEU A 89 -10.91 -13.15 11.24
C LEU A 89 -10.60 -14.00 9.99
N ILE A 90 -11.10 -13.61 8.82
CA ILE A 90 -10.84 -14.30 7.56
C ILE A 90 -9.73 -13.57 6.80
N ILE A 91 -8.65 -14.29 6.49
CA ILE A 91 -7.54 -13.83 5.65
C ILE A 91 -7.50 -14.67 4.39
N HIS A 92 -7.47 -14.02 3.21
CA HIS A 92 -7.34 -14.70 1.93
C HIS A 92 -5.93 -14.50 1.37
N SER A 93 -5.42 -15.57 0.73
CA SER A 93 -4.22 -15.48 -0.10
C SER A 93 -4.51 -14.70 -1.39
N GLU A 94 -3.45 -14.33 -2.12
CA GLU A 94 -3.58 -13.68 -3.44
C GLU A 94 -4.41 -14.55 -4.41
N GLU A 95 -4.16 -15.84 -4.43
CA GLU A 95 -4.90 -16.79 -5.28
C GLU A 95 -6.37 -16.84 -4.90
N GLN A 96 -6.66 -17.06 -3.61
CA GLN A 96 -8.04 -17.09 -3.11
C GLN A 96 -8.80 -15.80 -3.38
N PHE A 97 -8.13 -14.65 -3.32
CA PHE A 97 -8.76 -13.37 -3.65
C PHE A 97 -9.13 -13.29 -5.14
N TYR A 98 -8.21 -13.62 -6.04
CA TYR A 98 -8.44 -13.47 -7.48
C TYR A 98 -9.22 -14.63 -8.15
N THR A 99 -9.45 -15.74 -7.45
CA THR A 99 -10.30 -16.84 -7.93
C THR A 99 -11.72 -16.76 -7.41
N LYS A 100 -11.99 -15.95 -6.40
CA LYS A 100 -13.33 -15.79 -5.85
C LYS A 100 -14.18 -14.91 -6.77
N GLU A 101 -15.41 -15.34 -7.04
CA GLU A 101 -16.34 -14.61 -7.91
C GLU A 101 -16.74 -13.26 -7.33
N GLU A 102 -17.00 -13.22 -6.03
CA GLU A 102 -17.47 -12.04 -5.34
C GLU A 102 -16.83 -11.87 -3.97
N PHE A 103 -16.50 -10.64 -3.64
CA PHE A 103 -16.13 -10.21 -2.30
C PHE A 103 -17.14 -9.19 -1.79
N GLU A 104 -17.69 -9.47 -0.61
CA GLU A 104 -18.62 -8.54 0.02
C GLU A 104 -17.90 -7.28 0.48
N ILE A 105 -18.61 -6.16 0.40
CA ILE A 105 -18.19 -4.89 0.98
C ILE A 105 -19.18 -4.56 2.09
N GLU A 106 -18.68 -4.10 3.22
CA GLU A 106 -19.51 -3.50 4.25
C GLU A 106 -20.45 -2.46 3.62
N LYS A 107 -21.68 -2.37 4.12
CA LYS A 107 -22.66 -1.41 3.58
C LYS A 107 -22.06 0.00 3.57
N ILE A 108 -21.95 0.56 2.39
CA ILE A 108 -21.38 1.89 2.15
C ILE A 108 -22.31 2.69 1.27
N ASN A 109 -22.36 4.00 1.48
CA ASN A 109 -23.13 4.91 0.65
C ASN A 109 -22.22 5.92 -0.06
N LEU A 110 -22.74 6.55 -1.13
CA LEU A 110 -21.97 7.50 -1.95
C LEU A 110 -21.53 8.76 -1.18
N ILE A 111 -22.24 9.14 -0.13
CA ILE A 111 -21.88 10.29 0.70
C ILE A 111 -20.65 9.95 1.51
N GLU A 112 -20.61 8.79 2.15
CA GLU A 112 -19.46 8.32 2.90
C GLU A 112 -18.20 8.25 2.02
N ILE A 113 -18.30 7.69 0.80
CA ILE A 113 -17.17 7.66 -0.14
C ILE A 113 -16.71 9.08 -0.49
N SER A 114 -17.65 9.97 -0.75
CA SER A 114 -17.37 11.37 -1.09
C SER A 114 -16.63 12.11 0.02
N GLU A 115 -17.07 11.95 1.25
CA GLU A 115 -16.48 12.58 2.43
C GLU A 115 -15.11 11.99 2.75
N ASP A 116 -15.01 10.66 2.83
CA ASP A 116 -13.75 9.96 3.16
C ASP A 116 -12.63 10.24 2.13
N LEU A 117 -12.98 10.34 0.85
CA LEU A 117 -12.01 10.56 -0.24
C LEU A 117 -11.85 12.03 -0.65
N SER A 118 -12.68 12.93 -0.10
CA SER A 118 -12.73 14.33 -0.52
C SER A 118 -12.96 14.50 -2.04
N ILE A 119 -13.83 13.65 -2.62
CA ILE A 119 -14.23 13.66 -4.03
C ILE A 119 -15.70 14.10 -4.09
N ALA A 120 -16.05 14.99 -5.03
CA ALA A 120 -17.44 15.42 -5.20
C ALA A 120 -18.39 14.24 -5.40
N LYS A 121 -19.52 14.23 -4.69
CA LYS A 121 -20.51 13.12 -4.70
C LYS A 121 -20.94 12.72 -6.11
N GLU A 122 -21.10 13.66 -7.01
CA GLU A 122 -21.49 13.38 -8.39
C GLU A 122 -20.36 12.66 -9.16
N THR A 123 -19.10 13.04 -8.91
CA THR A 123 -17.94 12.32 -9.44
C THR A 123 -17.89 10.90 -8.91
N VAL A 124 -18.09 10.72 -7.59
CA VAL A 124 -18.16 9.37 -6.98
C VAL A 124 -19.26 8.54 -7.65
N ARG A 125 -20.46 9.10 -7.83
CA ARG A 125 -21.59 8.42 -8.47
C ARG A 125 -21.23 7.94 -9.89
N ARG A 126 -20.64 8.84 -10.68
CA ARG A 126 -20.20 8.53 -12.05
C ARG A 126 -19.13 7.42 -12.05
N LYS A 127 -18.10 7.52 -11.20
CA LYS A 127 -17.01 6.51 -11.15
C LYS A 127 -17.49 5.15 -10.63
N ILE A 128 -18.44 5.10 -9.72
CA ILE A 128 -19.07 3.84 -9.29
C ILE A 128 -19.88 3.23 -10.44
N ASN A 129 -20.56 4.02 -11.27
CA ASN A 129 -21.25 3.49 -12.43
C ASN A 129 -20.26 2.95 -13.48
N GLU A 130 -19.17 3.68 -13.77
CA GLU A 130 -18.09 3.22 -14.65
C GLU A 130 -17.49 1.89 -14.17
N LEU A 131 -17.17 1.77 -12.87
CA LEU A 131 -16.65 0.52 -12.30
C LEU A 131 -17.65 -0.65 -12.41
N ASN A 132 -18.96 -0.36 -12.33
CA ASN A 132 -20.01 -1.36 -12.51
C ASN A 132 -20.15 -1.77 -14.01
N GLU A 133 -20.05 -0.83 -14.93
CA GLU A 133 -20.03 -1.07 -16.38
C GLU A 133 -18.81 -1.92 -16.78
N ASP A 134 -17.65 -1.64 -16.20
CA ASP A 134 -16.41 -2.41 -16.36
C ASP A 134 -16.48 -3.79 -15.66
N GLN A 135 -17.57 -4.14 -15.01
CA GLN A 135 -17.76 -5.39 -14.26
C GLN A 135 -16.76 -5.60 -13.09
N ILE A 136 -16.05 -4.55 -12.66
CA ILE A 136 -15.10 -4.60 -11.54
C ILE A 136 -15.83 -4.70 -10.21
N ILE A 137 -16.98 -4.02 -10.13
CA ILE A 137 -17.94 -4.13 -9.04
C ILE A 137 -19.31 -4.52 -9.59
N MET A 138 -20.20 -4.97 -8.71
CA MET A 138 -21.60 -5.18 -9.02
C MET A 138 -22.48 -4.58 -7.95
N ARG A 139 -23.54 -3.88 -8.38
CA ARG A 139 -24.56 -3.36 -7.47
C ARG A 139 -25.68 -4.40 -7.30
N LYS A 140 -25.87 -4.89 -6.07
CA LYS A 140 -26.98 -5.77 -5.68
C LYS A 140 -27.93 -5.00 -4.78
N GLY A 141 -28.88 -4.29 -5.39
CA GLY A 141 -29.78 -3.37 -4.67
C GLY A 141 -28.99 -2.23 -4.01
N LYS A 142 -28.94 -2.21 -2.67
CA LYS A 142 -28.20 -1.21 -1.88
C LYS A 142 -26.75 -1.66 -1.53
N LYS A 143 -26.37 -2.89 -1.88
CA LYS A 143 -25.01 -3.40 -1.64
C LYS A 143 -24.14 -3.25 -2.88
N ILE A 144 -22.85 -3.12 -2.64
CA ILE A 144 -21.79 -3.20 -3.67
C ILE A 144 -20.95 -4.43 -3.34
N VAL A 145 -20.63 -5.23 -4.35
CA VAL A 145 -19.71 -6.36 -4.24
C VAL A 145 -18.57 -6.18 -5.22
N LEU A 146 -17.36 -6.59 -4.84
CA LEU A 146 -16.21 -6.66 -5.74
C LEU A 146 -16.26 -7.95 -6.54
N LYS A 147 -15.78 -7.90 -7.78
CA LYS A 147 -15.62 -9.05 -8.67
C LYS A 147 -14.15 -9.25 -9.05
N PRO A 148 -13.28 -9.76 -8.14
CA PRO A 148 -11.84 -9.82 -8.37
C PRO A 148 -11.44 -10.62 -9.60
N LEU A 149 -12.22 -11.64 -9.97
CA LEU A 149 -11.97 -12.45 -11.14
C LEU A 149 -11.97 -11.62 -12.44
N THR A 150 -12.77 -10.57 -12.53
CA THR A 150 -12.86 -9.72 -13.72
C THR A 150 -11.62 -8.86 -13.95
N PHE A 151 -10.89 -8.53 -12.90
CA PHE A 151 -9.63 -7.79 -12.98
C PHE A 151 -8.39 -8.60 -12.58
N VAL A 152 -8.47 -9.93 -12.69
CA VAL A 152 -7.37 -10.85 -12.41
C VAL A 152 -6.10 -10.55 -13.23
N HIS A 153 -6.24 -10.02 -14.44
CA HIS A 153 -5.12 -9.63 -15.30
C HIS A 153 -4.32 -8.44 -14.73
N GLN A 154 -4.93 -7.67 -13.83
CA GLN A 154 -4.33 -6.52 -13.17
C GLN A 154 -3.65 -6.88 -11.83
N ARG A 155 -3.42 -8.18 -11.60
CA ARG A 155 -2.71 -8.64 -10.40
C ARG A 155 -1.40 -7.89 -10.21
N PRO A 156 -1.09 -7.40 -9.01
CA PRO A 156 0.11 -6.63 -8.74
C PRO A 156 1.38 -7.49 -8.64
N LYS A 157 1.57 -8.46 -9.56
CA LYS A 157 2.69 -9.43 -9.52
C LYS A 157 4.04 -8.75 -9.41
N HIS A 158 4.29 -7.76 -10.24
CA HIS A 158 5.54 -7.00 -10.24
C HIS A 158 5.64 -6.10 -9.01
N SER A 159 4.54 -5.48 -8.60
CA SER A 159 4.49 -4.60 -7.43
C SER A 159 4.72 -5.35 -6.12
N VAL A 160 4.24 -6.58 -5.98
CA VAL A 160 4.55 -7.44 -4.81
C VAL A 160 6.04 -7.70 -4.72
N LYS A 161 6.69 -8.07 -5.83
CA LYS A 161 8.13 -8.33 -5.89
C LYS A 161 8.94 -7.07 -5.54
N THR A 162 8.61 -5.91 -6.12
CA THR A 162 9.34 -4.66 -5.85
C THR A 162 9.13 -4.19 -4.41
N LEU A 163 7.92 -4.35 -3.86
CA LEU A 163 7.64 -4.08 -2.45
C LEU A 163 8.46 -4.99 -1.54
N SER A 164 8.58 -6.27 -1.87
CA SER A 164 9.37 -7.24 -1.08
C SER A 164 10.86 -6.88 -1.05
N ILE A 165 11.41 -6.40 -2.16
CA ILE A 165 12.79 -5.90 -2.24
C ILE A 165 12.97 -4.65 -1.36
N PHE A 166 12.05 -3.71 -1.43
CA PHE A 166 12.06 -2.51 -0.58
C PHE A 166 12.00 -2.88 0.90
N LEU A 167 11.07 -3.75 1.30
CA LEU A 167 10.92 -4.20 2.68
C LEU A 167 12.13 -5.00 3.17
N ASN A 168 12.76 -5.83 2.31
CA ASN A 168 14.02 -6.49 2.64
C ASN A 168 15.12 -5.47 2.96
N THR A 169 15.22 -4.41 2.16
CA THR A 169 16.20 -3.35 2.42
C THR A 169 15.90 -2.62 3.72
N CYS A 170 14.64 -2.27 4.00
CA CYS A 170 14.26 -1.71 5.29
C CYS A 170 14.62 -2.66 6.45
N SER A 171 14.36 -3.96 6.30
CA SER A 171 14.65 -4.96 7.35
C SER A 171 16.13 -5.04 7.70
N LYS A 172 17.03 -4.82 6.73
CA LYS A 172 18.49 -4.80 6.97
C LYS A 172 18.90 -3.66 7.91
N TYR A 173 18.29 -2.49 7.78
CA TYR A 173 18.56 -1.36 8.66
C TYR A 173 17.89 -1.50 10.02
N LEU A 174 16.69 -2.08 10.07
CA LEU A 174 15.99 -2.36 11.30
C LEU A 174 16.68 -3.48 12.10
N ALA A 175 17.25 -4.47 11.45
CA ALA A 175 17.98 -5.57 12.08
C ALA A 175 19.29 -5.13 12.75
N THR A 176 19.75 -3.89 12.58
CA THR A 176 20.84 -3.33 13.38
C THR A 176 20.43 -3.04 14.83
N GLN A 177 19.15 -3.15 15.13
CA GLN A 177 18.61 -3.02 16.49
C GLN A 177 18.38 -4.42 17.07
N ASP A 178 18.71 -4.63 18.31
CA ASP A 178 18.62 -5.93 18.98
C ASP A 178 17.22 -6.52 19.01
N TRP A 179 16.19 -5.67 18.98
CA TRP A 179 14.80 -6.09 19.04
C TRP A 179 14.20 -6.54 17.70
N PHE A 180 14.87 -6.27 16.56
CA PHE A 180 14.34 -6.64 15.23
C PHE A 180 14.85 -8.00 14.73
N GLY A 181 15.94 -8.52 15.33
CA GLY A 181 16.55 -9.80 14.93
C GLY A 181 17.28 -9.73 13.59
N GLN A 182 17.16 -10.79 12.77
CA GLN A 182 17.87 -10.90 11.50
C GLN A 182 17.09 -10.27 10.34
N PRO A 183 17.80 -9.76 9.31
CA PRO A 183 17.14 -9.26 8.09
C PRO A 183 16.27 -10.34 7.45
N VAL A 184 15.11 -9.94 6.95
CA VAL A 184 14.17 -10.86 6.30
C VAL A 184 14.43 -10.87 4.79
N GLU A 185 14.64 -12.03 4.21
CA GLU A 185 14.87 -12.20 2.77
C GLU A 185 13.66 -11.75 1.94
N ALA A 186 13.92 -11.10 0.80
CA ALA A 186 12.86 -10.60 -0.08
C ALA A 186 11.89 -11.70 -0.53
N LYS A 187 12.39 -12.92 -0.79
CA LYS A 187 11.56 -14.06 -1.18
C LYS A 187 10.59 -14.46 -0.07
N LYS A 188 11.04 -14.52 1.17
CA LYS A 188 10.19 -14.82 2.33
C LYS A 188 9.13 -13.75 2.55
N ILE A 189 9.50 -12.47 2.35
CA ILE A 189 8.54 -11.36 2.41
C ILE A 189 7.50 -11.49 1.30
N GLU A 190 7.91 -11.81 0.06
CA GLU A 190 7.01 -12.02 -1.06
C GLU A 190 6.02 -13.17 -0.79
N GLU A 191 6.50 -14.31 -0.33
CA GLU A 191 5.67 -15.46 0.04
C GLU A 191 4.67 -15.09 1.15
N PHE A 192 5.13 -14.36 2.17
CA PHE A 192 4.26 -13.87 3.24
C PHE A 192 3.15 -12.95 2.73
N ILE A 193 3.50 -11.98 1.86
CA ILE A 193 2.53 -11.06 1.26
C ILE A 193 1.50 -11.83 0.45
N ARG A 194 1.91 -12.77 -0.39
CA ARG A 194 1.00 -13.57 -1.22
C ARG A 194 0.09 -14.46 -0.38
N LYS A 195 0.63 -15.10 0.65
CA LYS A 195 -0.14 -15.96 1.56
C LYS A 195 -1.14 -15.18 2.38
N ASN A 196 -0.81 -13.97 2.83
CA ASN A 196 -1.62 -13.11 3.70
C ASN A 196 -2.11 -11.87 2.95
N PHE A 197 -2.52 -12.02 1.70
CA PHE A 197 -2.73 -10.94 0.75
C PHE A 197 -3.72 -9.89 1.26
N THR A 198 -4.91 -10.29 1.68
CA THR A 198 -5.94 -9.33 2.14
C THR A 198 -5.53 -8.59 3.41
N LEU A 199 -4.78 -9.23 4.31
CA LEU A 199 -4.24 -8.60 5.51
C LEU A 199 -3.19 -7.55 5.17
N VAL A 200 -2.19 -7.91 4.37
CA VAL A 200 -1.08 -7.01 4.01
C VAL A 200 -1.58 -5.83 3.20
N TRP A 201 -2.43 -6.06 2.19
CA TRP A 201 -3.00 -4.98 1.40
C TRP A 201 -3.94 -4.08 2.19
N ARG A 202 -4.65 -4.60 3.19
CA ARG A 202 -5.43 -3.77 4.11
C ARG A 202 -4.53 -2.75 4.82
N PHE A 203 -3.36 -3.17 5.34
CA PHE A 203 -2.40 -2.25 5.96
C PHE A 203 -1.80 -1.27 4.94
N PHE A 204 -1.46 -1.76 3.75
CA PHE A 204 -0.94 -0.91 2.69
C PHE A 204 -1.95 0.17 2.27
N PHE A 205 -3.22 -0.17 2.09
CA PHE A 205 -4.25 0.80 1.71
C PHE A 205 -4.60 1.79 2.83
N ARG A 206 -4.46 1.40 4.10
CA ARG A 206 -4.56 2.35 5.23
C ARG A 206 -3.51 3.46 5.17
N PHE A 207 -2.37 3.19 4.58
CA PHE A 207 -1.34 4.18 4.28
C PHE A 207 -1.59 4.88 2.94
N LYS A 208 -1.85 4.10 1.89
CA LYS A 208 -1.92 4.57 0.50
C LYS A 208 -3.07 5.53 0.25
N ILE A 209 -4.26 5.25 0.77
CA ILE A 209 -5.44 6.09 0.54
C ILE A 209 -5.28 7.50 1.13
N PRO A 210 -4.95 7.69 2.42
CA PRO A 210 -4.70 9.02 2.97
C PRO A 210 -3.51 9.73 2.31
N PHE A 211 -2.51 8.99 1.84
CA PHE A 211 -1.40 9.54 1.08
C PHE A 211 -1.90 10.11 -0.25
N LEU A 212 -2.67 9.37 -1.05
CA LEU A 212 -3.21 9.84 -2.32
C LEU A 212 -4.16 11.03 -2.15
N ILE A 213 -5.01 11.04 -1.13
CA ILE A 213 -5.88 12.19 -0.82
C ILE A 213 -5.04 13.45 -0.58
N ARG A 214 -3.95 13.35 0.18
CA ARG A 214 -3.03 14.49 0.41
C ARG A 214 -2.33 14.93 -0.87
N GLN A 215 -1.87 13.99 -1.69
CA GLN A 215 -1.22 14.29 -2.97
C GLN A 215 -2.20 14.96 -3.93
N ARG A 216 -3.44 14.48 -4.02
CA ARG A 216 -4.50 15.10 -4.80
C ARG A 216 -4.75 16.55 -4.38
N LYS A 217 -4.84 16.78 -3.07
CA LYS A 217 -5.02 18.14 -2.52
C LYS A 217 -3.84 19.06 -2.82
N PHE A 218 -2.62 18.55 -2.79
CA PHE A 218 -1.39 19.32 -3.02
C PHE A 218 -1.16 19.65 -4.50
N HIS A 219 -1.40 18.67 -5.39
CA HIS A 219 -1.14 18.79 -6.83
C HIS A 219 -2.37 19.24 -7.65
N GLY A 220 -3.55 19.29 -7.04
CA GLY A 220 -4.82 19.56 -7.71
C GLY A 220 -5.53 18.30 -8.21
N ASP A 221 -4.78 17.36 -8.79
CA ASP A 221 -5.23 16.04 -9.23
C ASP A 221 -4.14 14.99 -9.05
N LEU A 222 -4.51 13.70 -9.22
CA LEU A 222 -3.57 12.58 -9.03
C LEU A 222 -2.74 12.30 -10.28
N GLU A 223 -3.18 12.67 -11.45
CA GLU A 223 -2.45 12.58 -12.71
C GLU A 223 -1.22 13.48 -12.67
N THR A 224 -1.38 14.73 -12.27
CA THR A 224 -0.29 15.68 -12.01
C THR A 224 0.69 15.15 -10.97
N PHE A 225 0.18 14.55 -9.88
CA PHE A 225 1.03 13.89 -8.89
C PHE A 225 1.87 12.76 -9.50
N ILE A 226 1.32 11.94 -10.40
CA ILE A 226 2.07 10.83 -11.04
C ILE A 226 3.20 11.39 -11.91
N VAL A 227 2.93 12.41 -12.72
CA VAL A 227 3.95 13.05 -13.55
C VAL A 227 5.07 13.62 -12.70
N ASN A 228 4.73 14.42 -11.70
CA ASN A 228 5.69 15.03 -10.77
C ASN A 228 6.49 13.98 -9.99
N GLY A 229 5.82 12.93 -9.50
CA GLY A 229 6.46 11.82 -8.80
C GLY A 229 7.44 11.05 -9.68
N THR A 230 7.15 10.91 -10.97
CA THR A 230 8.03 10.24 -11.94
C THR A 230 9.27 11.10 -12.22
N ILE A 231 9.11 12.39 -12.44
CA ILE A 231 10.23 13.34 -12.63
C ILE A 231 11.13 13.33 -11.39
N PHE A 232 10.53 13.42 -10.21
CA PHE A 232 11.24 13.38 -8.93
C PHE A 232 12.03 12.08 -8.76
N ALA A 233 11.41 10.92 -9.01
CA ALA A 233 12.07 9.61 -8.92
C ALA A 233 13.29 9.52 -9.87
N ASN A 234 13.17 10.02 -11.10
CA ASN A 234 14.28 10.04 -12.06
C ASN A 234 15.43 10.94 -11.58
N ASN A 235 15.12 12.10 -10.98
CA ASN A 235 16.15 12.96 -10.40
C ASN A 235 16.87 12.29 -9.23
N ILE A 236 16.17 11.51 -8.40
CA ILE A 236 16.77 10.71 -7.33
C ILE A 236 17.77 9.71 -7.89
N VAL A 237 17.42 8.99 -8.94
CA VAL A 237 18.31 8.01 -9.58
C VAL A 237 19.58 8.71 -10.10
N ARG A 238 19.41 9.85 -10.78
CA ARG A 238 20.57 10.65 -11.28
C ARG A 238 21.47 11.15 -10.15
N LEU A 239 20.88 11.64 -9.06
CA LEU A 239 21.65 12.06 -7.89
C LEU A 239 22.43 10.90 -7.27
N LYS A 240 21.84 9.72 -7.18
CA LYS A 240 22.56 8.53 -6.70
C LYS A 240 23.72 8.14 -7.60
N GLU A 241 23.57 8.26 -8.90
CA GLU A 241 24.67 8.03 -9.86
C GLU A 241 25.80 9.05 -9.69
N LYS A 242 25.45 10.31 -9.46
CA LYS A 242 26.42 11.41 -9.21
C LYS A 242 27.20 11.21 -7.90
N TYR A 243 26.53 10.67 -6.85
CA TYR A 243 27.11 10.53 -5.51
C TYR A 243 27.38 9.06 -5.14
N LYS A 244 27.82 8.23 -6.09
CA LYS A 244 28.05 6.77 -5.90
C LYS A 244 28.84 6.42 -4.65
N ASP A 245 29.81 7.25 -4.27
CA ASP A 245 30.77 6.98 -3.19
C ASP A 245 30.42 7.68 -1.87
N ASN A 246 29.41 8.55 -1.86
CA ASN A 246 28.98 9.26 -0.65
C ASN A 246 27.50 8.97 -0.33
N PRO A 247 27.16 8.64 0.93
CA PRO A 247 25.76 8.44 1.30
C PRO A 247 25.02 9.76 1.11
N ILE A 248 23.99 9.73 0.27
CA ILE A 248 23.07 10.86 0.12
C ILE A 248 22.35 11.07 1.44
N THR A 249 22.71 12.10 2.17
CA THR A 249 22.02 12.53 3.38
C THR A 249 20.82 13.38 3.01
N LYS A 250 19.89 13.57 3.96
CA LYS A 250 18.76 14.50 3.81
C LYS A 250 19.26 15.92 3.48
N LYS A 251 20.44 16.29 4.01
CA LYS A 251 21.10 17.58 3.77
C LYS A 251 21.65 17.68 2.33
N THR A 252 22.38 16.66 1.87
CA THR A 252 22.89 16.57 0.47
C THR A 252 21.75 16.65 -0.54
N TYR A 253 20.61 16.04 -0.17
CA TYR A 253 19.38 16.08 -0.96
C TYR A 253 18.77 17.48 -1.02
N SER A 254 18.79 18.19 0.11
CA SER A 254 18.33 19.57 0.20
C SER A 254 19.26 20.54 -0.53
N ASP A 255 20.58 20.32 -0.44
CA ASP A 255 21.58 21.20 -0.99
C ASP A 255 21.70 21.07 -2.53
N ASP A 256 21.53 19.86 -3.09
CA ASP A 256 21.60 19.61 -4.55
C ASP A 256 20.23 19.69 -5.28
N LEU A 257 19.14 19.52 -4.58
CA LEU A 257 17.82 19.99 -5.01
C LEU A 257 17.64 21.48 -4.68
N GLY A 258 18.68 22.07 -4.07
CA GLY A 258 18.71 23.45 -3.67
C GLY A 258 18.44 24.40 -4.83
N GLU A 259 17.98 25.53 -4.48
CA GLU A 259 17.39 26.67 -5.17
C GLU A 259 17.34 26.64 -6.71
N GLU A 260 18.40 26.25 -7.41
CA GLU A 260 18.40 26.23 -8.89
C GLU A 260 17.64 25.05 -9.50
N ASN A 261 17.85 23.84 -9.01
CA ASN A 261 17.17 22.64 -9.56
C ASN A 261 15.71 22.53 -9.09
N PHE A 262 15.40 23.00 -7.89
CA PHE A 262 14.04 23.08 -7.39
C PHE A 262 13.26 24.20 -8.10
N LEU A 263 13.90 25.33 -8.40
CA LEU A 263 13.30 26.43 -9.15
C LEU A 263 13.09 26.07 -10.63
N GLU A 264 13.98 25.32 -11.28
CA GLU A 264 13.75 24.81 -12.63
C GLU A 264 12.62 23.78 -12.65
N TRP A 265 12.56 22.91 -11.67
CA TRP A 265 11.46 21.95 -11.50
C TRP A 265 10.13 22.64 -11.18
N ALA A 266 10.13 23.63 -10.28
CA ALA A 266 8.97 24.46 -9.98
C ALA A 266 8.54 25.32 -11.19
N LYS A 267 9.49 25.86 -11.96
CA LYS A 267 9.19 26.55 -13.24
C LYS A 267 8.55 25.61 -14.25
N PHE A 268 9.04 24.37 -14.38
CA PHE A 268 8.45 23.38 -15.28
C PHE A 268 7.00 23.04 -14.89
N ILE A 269 6.71 22.90 -13.59
CA ILE A 269 5.34 22.67 -13.09
C ILE A 269 4.44 23.88 -13.33
N ILE A 270 4.97 25.11 -13.15
CA ILE A 270 4.21 26.35 -13.32
C ILE A 270 3.93 26.63 -14.81
N LEU A 271 4.87 26.26 -15.70
CA LEU A 271 4.75 26.47 -17.15
C LEU A 271 3.96 25.36 -17.86
N SER A 272 3.68 24.21 -17.18
CA SER A 272 2.86 23.12 -17.72
C SER A 272 1.38 23.27 -17.38
N LYS A 273 0.97 24.35 -16.73
CA LYS A 273 -0.41 24.80 -16.56
C LYS A 273 -0.80 25.78 -17.65
#